data_a9cfd063174d9e7e9b427de23a19e595
#
_entry.id   a9cfd063174d9e7e9b427de23a19e595
#
_cell.length_a   1.000
_cell.length_b   1.000
_cell.length_c   1.000
_cell.angle_alpha   90.00
_cell.angle_beta   90.00
_cell.angle_gamma   90.00
#
_symmetry.space_group_name_H-M   'P 1'
#
loop_
_entity.id
_entity.type
_entity.pdbx_description
1 polymer ?
#
loop_
_entity_poly.entity_id
_entity_poly.type
_entity_poly.pdbx_seq_one_letter_code
_entity_poly.pdbx_strand_id
1 'polypeptide(L)'
;RLFDEDNGCRARKTLQQDSANTARITLDSAVVMEVLQHCCIRKSKTQQQEIAAYLQQFAMQFPELRLHLADYVAAYPFHPGLITLLNDYPVLRELPLLETLSSLVESRLEHELAQNRPSILTYEDLWRSCVLPMAADSADPALHAAAVRASELEQRIAALALPAQENALVTQVVNALLLRQLLFRNPAATGMTPEQIRDDLFPAGDTAVIQHAITVEQYVEQILTRIISFSAQPLLWLDSACGCYCLAVEKRDNYNK
;
A
#
# COMPACT_ATOMS: atom_id res chain seq x y z
N ARG A 1 -7.97 19.92 12.57
CA ARG A 1 -8.09 20.43 11.18
C ARG A 1 -6.68 20.63 10.66
N LEU A 2 -6.14 19.65 9.91
CA LEU A 2 -4.75 19.64 9.43
C LEU A 2 -4.57 20.29 8.04
N PHE A 3 -5.65 20.67 7.36
CA PHE A 3 -5.60 21.25 6.02
C PHE A 3 -6.42 22.53 5.96
N ASP A 4 -5.82 23.56 5.36
CA ASP A 4 -6.50 24.84 5.08
C ASP A 4 -7.30 24.68 3.78
N GLU A 5 -8.64 24.63 3.89
CA GLU A 5 -9.57 24.38 2.77
C GLU A 5 -9.42 25.37 1.62
N ASP A 6 -8.92 26.59 1.90
CA ASP A 6 -8.76 27.63 0.87
C ASP A 6 -7.61 27.40 -0.11
N ASN A 7 -6.53 26.71 0.30
CA ASN A 7 -5.37 26.46 -0.56
C ASN A 7 -5.59 25.32 -1.55
N GLY A 8 -6.35 24.29 -1.17
CA GLY A 8 -6.69 23.17 -2.05
C GLY A 8 -7.60 23.58 -3.22
N CYS A 9 -8.53 24.50 -2.97
CA CYS A 9 -9.50 24.98 -3.97
C CYS A 9 -8.86 25.92 -5.01
N ARG A 10 -7.84 26.71 -4.61
CA ARG A 10 -7.07 27.57 -5.53
C ARG A 10 -6.17 26.77 -6.47
N ALA A 11 -5.49 25.77 -5.96
CA ALA A 11 -4.64 24.89 -6.78
C ALA A 11 -5.44 24.14 -7.86
N ARG A 12 -6.65 23.64 -7.55
CA ARG A 12 -7.55 23.01 -8.53
C ARG A 12 -7.96 23.95 -9.66
N LYS A 13 -8.28 25.21 -9.37
CA LYS A 13 -8.72 26.18 -10.39
C LYS A 13 -7.61 26.60 -11.34
N THR A 14 -6.37 26.69 -10.86
CA THR A 14 -5.22 27.09 -11.68
C THR A 14 -4.80 25.96 -12.61
N LEU A 15 -4.85 24.70 -12.18
CA LEU A 15 -4.48 23.53 -13.00
C LEU A 15 -5.49 23.22 -14.11
N GLN A 16 -6.77 23.55 -13.93
CA GLN A 16 -7.80 23.34 -14.97
C GLN A 16 -7.76 24.37 -16.12
N GLN A 17 -7.16 25.54 -15.90
CA GLN A 17 -7.13 26.59 -16.91
C GLN A 17 -5.97 26.53 -17.91
N ASP A 18 -4.91 25.77 -17.62
CA ASP A 18 -3.67 25.74 -18.44
C ASP A 18 -3.42 24.45 -19.23
N SER A 19 -4.46 23.71 -19.58
CA SER A 19 -4.32 22.41 -20.28
C SER A 19 -3.73 22.49 -21.70
N ALA A 20 -3.53 23.67 -22.27
CA ALA A 20 -3.05 23.84 -23.64
C ALA A 20 -1.51 24.00 -23.77
N ASN A 21 -0.78 24.26 -22.68
CA ASN A 21 0.67 24.56 -22.72
C ASN A 21 1.49 23.92 -21.60
N THR A 22 1.08 22.76 -21.09
CA THR A 22 1.81 22.08 -20.01
C THR A 22 2.98 21.28 -20.56
N ALA A 23 4.20 21.75 -20.32
CA ALA A 23 5.40 20.93 -20.41
C ALA A 23 5.35 19.88 -19.29
N ARG A 24 5.35 18.59 -19.63
CA ARG A 24 5.40 17.50 -18.66
C ARG A 24 6.80 17.48 -18.03
N ILE A 25 6.92 17.97 -16.82
CA ILE A 25 8.16 17.92 -16.04
C ILE A 25 8.12 16.63 -15.22
N THR A 26 9.04 15.72 -15.49
CA THR A 26 9.25 14.55 -14.62
C THR A 26 10.17 14.98 -13.48
N LEU A 27 9.66 14.97 -12.27
CA LEU A 27 10.44 15.25 -11.06
C LEU A 27 11.14 13.98 -10.58
N ASP A 28 12.33 14.11 -10.06
CA ASP A 28 13.05 13.05 -9.33
C ASP A 28 12.29 12.74 -8.02
N SER A 29 12.36 11.50 -7.53
CA SER A 29 11.69 11.06 -6.29
C SER A 29 12.08 11.91 -5.09
N ALA A 30 13.35 12.36 -4.99
CA ALA A 30 13.81 13.26 -3.95
C ALA A 30 13.11 14.63 -4.03
N VAL A 31 12.94 15.17 -5.24
CA VAL A 31 12.25 16.45 -5.47
C VAL A 31 10.74 16.30 -5.18
N VAL A 32 10.13 15.17 -5.54
CA VAL A 32 8.73 14.89 -5.23
C VAL A 32 8.51 14.86 -3.71
N MET A 33 9.42 14.20 -2.96
CA MET A 33 9.38 14.19 -1.50
C MET A 33 9.52 15.61 -0.92
N GLU A 34 10.43 16.40 -1.44
CA GLU A 34 10.63 17.77 -0.99
C GLU A 34 9.38 18.64 -1.24
N VAL A 35 8.79 18.53 -2.43
CA VAL A 35 7.53 19.24 -2.77
C VAL A 35 6.39 18.79 -1.85
N LEU A 36 6.24 17.49 -1.61
CA LEU A 36 5.22 16.97 -0.70
C LEU A 36 5.39 17.50 0.71
N GLN A 37 6.62 17.45 1.26
CA GLN A 37 6.91 17.92 2.60
C GLN A 37 6.67 19.44 2.76
N HIS A 38 6.95 20.23 1.74
CA HIS A 38 6.84 21.69 1.82
C HIS A 38 5.46 22.22 1.41
N CYS A 39 4.75 21.53 0.52
CA CYS A 39 3.50 22.03 -0.06
C CYS A 39 2.26 21.28 0.41
N CYS A 40 2.34 19.95 0.58
CA CYS A 40 1.15 19.12 0.82
C CYS A 40 1.01 18.64 2.25
N ILE A 41 2.14 18.29 2.90
CA ILE A 41 2.16 17.71 4.26
C ILE A 41 3.06 18.49 5.21
N ARG A 42 3.04 19.82 5.06
CA ARG A 42 3.83 20.72 5.93
C ARG A 42 3.43 20.52 7.38
N LYS A 43 4.41 20.22 8.22
CA LYS A 43 4.23 19.96 9.65
C LYS A 43 5.01 20.97 10.48
N SER A 44 4.37 21.51 11.51
CA SER A 44 5.07 22.27 12.56
C SER A 44 5.98 21.33 13.37
N LYS A 45 6.94 21.90 14.10
CA LYS A 45 7.79 21.11 15.01
C LYS A 45 6.98 20.33 16.06
N THR A 46 5.90 20.93 16.57
CA THR A 46 5.00 20.28 17.53
C THR A 46 4.31 19.08 16.89
N GLN A 47 3.74 19.21 15.70
CA GLN A 47 3.13 18.10 14.97
C GLN A 47 4.12 16.98 14.66
N GLN A 48 5.36 17.30 14.28
CA GLN A 48 6.41 16.29 14.08
C GLN A 48 6.71 15.51 15.36
N GLN A 49 6.75 16.17 16.51
CA GLN A 49 6.95 15.54 17.81
C GLN A 49 5.76 14.64 18.20
N GLU A 50 4.53 15.09 17.98
CA GLU A 50 3.32 14.30 18.23
C GLU A 50 3.27 13.06 17.35
N ILE A 51 3.58 13.19 16.05
CA ILE A 51 3.66 12.07 15.11
C ILE A 51 4.77 11.09 15.54
N ALA A 52 5.94 11.61 15.90
CA ALA A 52 7.05 10.77 16.36
C ALA A 52 6.65 9.98 17.62
N ALA A 53 6.03 10.63 18.60
CA ALA A 53 5.55 9.99 19.82
C ALA A 53 4.48 8.92 19.52
N TYR A 54 3.56 9.19 18.59
CA TYR A 54 2.56 8.22 18.13
C TYR A 54 3.22 7.01 17.45
N LEU A 55 4.11 7.22 16.49
CA LEU A 55 4.77 6.14 15.75
C LEU A 55 5.71 5.32 16.65
N GLN A 56 6.35 5.96 17.63
CA GLN A 56 7.23 5.31 18.60
C GLN A 56 6.53 4.20 19.39
N GLN A 57 5.22 4.26 19.59
CA GLN A 57 4.44 3.22 20.29
C GLN A 57 4.50 1.87 19.56
N PHE A 58 4.71 1.88 18.26
CA PHE A 58 4.75 0.69 17.41
C PHE A 58 6.18 0.21 17.10
N ALA A 59 7.20 0.95 17.54
CA ALA A 59 8.60 0.70 17.20
C ALA A 59 9.13 -0.69 17.61
N MET A 60 8.52 -1.30 18.63
CA MET A 60 8.87 -2.66 19.06
C MET A 60 8.34 -3.74 18.11
N GLN A 61 7.21 -3.49 17.48
CA GLN A 61 6.55 -4.45 16.58
C GLN A 61 7.04 -4.28 15.13
N PHE A 62 7.52 -3.09 14.77
CA PHE A 62 7.94 -2.72 13.42
C PHE A 62 9.39 -2.18 13.44
N PRO A 63 10.40 -3.06 13.34
CA PRO A 63 11.82 -2.66 13.42
C PRO A 63 12.24 -1.64 12.36
N GLU A 64 11.72 -1.73 11.13
CA GLU A 64 12.02 -0.78 10.06
C GLU A 64 11.52 0.63 10.39
N LEU A 65 10.30 0.73 10.94
CA LEU A 65 9.76 1.99 11.46
C LEU A 65 10.66 2.59 12.54
N ARG A 66 11.24 1.75 13.41
CA ARG A 66 12.16 2.19 14.47
C ARG A 66 13.47 2.72 13.90
N LEU A 67 14.04 2.03 12.90
CA LEU A 67 15.31 2.40 12.29
C LEU A 67 15.21 3.71 11.50
N HIS A 68 14.09 3.92 10.82
CA HIS A 68 13.85 5.04 9.92
C HIS A 68 12.76 5.99 10.39
N LEU A 69 12.58 6.14 11.71
CA LEU A 69 11.50 6.94 12.31
C LEU A 69 11.43 8.36 11.75
N ALA A 70 12.58 8.99 11.49
CA ALA A 70 12.62 10.34 10.93
C ALA A 70 11.99 10.43 9.53
N ASP A 71 12.23 9.42 8.69
CA ASP A 71 11.69 9.36 7.32
C ASP A 71 10.17 9.14 7.37
N TYR A 72 9.71 8.26 8.27
CA TYR A 72 8.28 8.05 8.50
C TYR A 72 7.57 9.30 9.03
N VAL A 73 8.18 10.03 9.97
CA VAL A 73 7.63 11.31 10.46
C VAL A 73 7.57 12.35 9.35
N ALA A 74 8.61 12.41 8.51
CA ALA A 74 8.66 13.33 7.37
C ALA A 74 7.59 12.99 6.31
N ALA A 75 7.41 11.71 5.99
CA ALA A 75 6.45 11.24 4.98
C ALA A 75 5.00 11.13 5.50
N TYR A 76 4.78 11.05 6.82
CA TYR A 76 3.46 10.84 7.41
C TYR A 76 2.38 11.76 6.82
N PRO A 77 1.19 11.28 6.47
CA PRO A 77 0.63 9.96 6.77
C PRO A 77 1.01 8.84 5.79
N PHE A 78 1.89 9.08 4.84
CA PHE A 78 2.27 8.10 3.82
C PHE A 78 3.43 7.22 4.27
N HIS A 79 3.44 5.99 3.78
CA HIS A 79 4.64 5.14 3.82
C HIS A 79 5.73 5.77 2.93
N PRO A 80 6.99 5.91 3.40
CA PRO A 80 8.05 6.54 2.59
C PRO A 80 8.22 5.90 1.21
N GLY A 81 8.19 4.57 1.13
CA GLY A 81 8.29 3.82 -0.12
C GLY A 81 7.12 4.03 -1.09
N LEU A 82 5.94 4.44 -0.60
CA LEU A 82 4.78 4.71 -1.46
C LEU A 82 5.06 5.88 -2.43
N ILE A 83 5.74 6.90 -1.95
CA ILE A 83 6.06 8.09 -2.75
C ILE A 83 7.09 7.75 -3.82
N THR A 84 8.11 6.98 -3.45
CA THR A 84 9.08 6.43 -4.41
C THR A 84 8.39 5.61 -5.48
N LEU A 85 7.46 4.72 -5.09
CA LEU A 85 6.71 3.89 -6.01
C LEU A 85 5.91 4.72 -7.02
N LEU A 86 5.19 5.74 -6.57
CA LEU A 86 4.39 6.61 -7.45
C LEU A 86 5.24 7.33 -8.51
N ASN A 87 6.48 7.65 -8.17
CA ASN A 87 7.38 8.34 -9.10
C ASN A 87 8.08 7.40 -10.08
N ASP A 88 8.44 6.19 -9.65
CA ASP A 88 9.32 5.31 -10.41
C ASP A 88 8.59 4.50 -11.48
N TYR A 89 7.27 4.28 -11.33
CA TYR A 89 6.52 3.39 -12.21
C TYR A 89 5.67 4.13 -13.23
N PRO A 90 5.89 3.90 -14.57
CA PRO A 90 5.18 4.59 -15.64
C PRO A 90 3.65 4.45 -15.58
N VAL A 91 3.15 3.27 -15.19
CA VAL A 91 1.71 3.00 -15.03
C VAL A 91 1.07 3.94 -14.01
N LEU A 92 1.79 4.26 -12.93
CA LEU A 92 1.30 5.14 -11.88
C LEU A 92 1.49 6.62 -12.21
N ARG A 93 2.35 6.95 -13.20
CA ARG A 93 2.57 8.34 -13.64
C ARG A 93 1.35 8.95 -14.36
N GLU A 94 0.40 8.13 -14.80
CA GLU A 94 -0.86 8.60 -15.33
C GLU A 94 -1.81 9.10 -14.23
N LEU A 95 -1.58 8.66 -12.99
CA LEU A 95 -2.29 9.18 -11.82
C LEU A 95 -1.77 10.60 -11.52
N PRO A 96 -2.66 11.61 -11.45
CA PRO A 96 -2.25 12.94 -11.00
C PRO A 96 -1.82 12.85 -9.53
N LEU A 97 -0.51 12.97 -9.28
CA LEU A 97 0.10 12.67 -7.98
C LEU A 97 -0.60 13.38 -6.81
N LEU A 98 -0.84 14.69 -6.94
CA LEU A 98 -1.47 15.47 -5.87
C LEU A 98 -2.92 15.07 -5.61
N GLU A 99 -3.69 14.78 -6.66
CA GLU A 99 -5.07 14.30 -6.54
C GLU A 99 -5.12 12.92 -5.90
N THR A 100 -4.22 12.03 -6.31
CA THR A 100 -4.07 10.69 -5.74
C THR A 100 -3.77 10.76 -4.25
N LEU A 101 -2.79 11.57 -3.85
CA LEU A 101 -2.41 11.72 -2.45
C LEU A 101 -3.51 12.41 -1.62
N SER A 102 -4.21 13.40 -2.19
CA SER A 102 -5.37 14.02 -1.52
C SER A 102 -6.48 13.00 -1.30
N SER A 103 -6.82 12.20 -2.30
CA SER A 103 -7.86 11.18 -2.18
C SER A 103 -7.50 10.11 -1.13
N LEU A 104 -6.22 9.72 -1.06
CA LEU A 104 -5.74 8.80 -0.04
C LEU A 104 -5.89 9.38 1.37
N VAL A 105 -5.56 10.66 1.56
CA VAL A 105 -5.73 11.33 2.86
C VAL A 105 -7.21 11.47 3.20
N GLU A 106 -8.03 11.94 2.26
CA GLU A 106 -9.47 12.10 2.43
C GLU A 106 -10.15 10.79 2.84
N SER A 107 -9.73 9.65 2.28
CA SER A 107 -10.26 8.33 2.63
C SER A 107 -10.03 7.94 4.10
N ARG A 108 -9.14 8.61 4.80
CA ARG A 108 -8.77 8.32 6.19
C ARG A 108 -9.16 9.41 7.20
N LEU A 109 -9.57 10.60 6.73
CA LEU A 109 -9.86 11.75 7.62
C LEU A 109 -10.97 11.48 8.65
N GLU A 110 -11.92 10.61 8.32
CA GLU A 110 -13.05 10.25 9.18
C GLU A 110 -12.78 9.04 10.08
N HIS A 111 -11.59 8.42 9.94
CA HIS A 111 -11.26 7.23 10.71
C HIS A 111 -10.41 7.59 11.94
N GLU A 112 -10.75 6.98 13.07
CA GLU A 112 -9.92 7.06 14.26
C GLU A 112 -8.55 6.41 14.02
N LEU A 113 -7.51 6.93 14.70
CA LEU A 113 -6.19 6.34 14.66
C LEU A 113 -6.24 4.91 15.21
N ALA A 114 -5.70 3.96 14.47
CA ALA A 114 -5.62 2.58 14.92
C ALA A 114 -4.73 2.48 16.17
N GLN A 115 -5.15 1.68 17.13
CA GLN A 115 -4.42 1.48 18.40
C GLN A 115 -3.45 0.29 18.34
N ASN A 116 -3.65 -0.63 17.40
CA ASN A 116 -2.89 -1.87 17.29
C ASN A 116 -1.93 -1.91 16.09
N ARG A 117 -1.88 -0.85 15.31
CA ARG A 117 -0.95 -0.67 14.20
C ARG A 117 -0.74 0.82 13.90
N PRO A 118 0.36 1.23 13.26
CA PRO A 118 0.51 2.60 12.82
C PRO A 118 -0.52 2.95 11.73
N SER A 119 -1.16 4.12 11.87
CA SER A 119 -2.10 4.65 10.85
C SER A 119 -1.31 5.30 9.72
N ILE A 120 -0.63 4.48 8.92
CA ILE A 120 0.16 4.87 7.77
C ILE A 120 -0.55 4.39 6.51
N LEU A 121 -0.63 5.25 5.49
CA LEU A 121 -1.16 4.92 4.16
C LEU A 121 -0.13 4.09 3.40
N THR A 122 -0.53 2.89 3.01
CA THR A 122 0.35 1.86 2.43
C THR A 122 0.03 1.60 0.95
N TYR A 123 0.72 0.64 0.36
CA TYR A 123 0.47 0.17 -1.01
C TYR A 123 -0.96 -0.37 -1.20
N GLU A 124 -1.53 -0.97 -0.16
CA GLU A 124 -2.91 -1.46 -0.20
C GLU A 124 -3.92 -0.31 -0.33
N ASP A 125 -3.70 0.78 0.42
CA ASP A 125 -4.54 1.98 0.32
C ASP A 125 -4.46 2.60 -1.09
N LEU A 126 -3.25 2.67 -1.68
CA LEU A 126 -3.07 3.11 -3.07
C LEU A 126 -3.83 2.22 -4.04
N TRP A 127 -3.71 0.89 -3.89
CA TRP A 127 -4.41 -0.05 -4.74
C TRP A 127 -5.93 0.16 -4.69
N ARG A 128 -6.50 0.12 -3.51
CA ARG A 128 -7.97 0.21 -3.32
C ARG A 128 -8.57 1.54 -3.72
N SER A 129 -7.92 2.63 -3.33
CA SER A 129 -8.52 3.97 -3.46
C SER A 129 -8.22 4.64 -4.80
N CYS A 130 -7.16 4.22 -5.50
CA CYS A 130 -6.72 4.92 -6.71
C CYS A 130 -6.54 3.98 -7.91
N VAL A 131 -5.75 2.91 -7.76
CA VAL A 131 -5.39 2.05 -8.90
C VAL A 131 -6.55 1.18 -9.34
N LEU A 132 -7.24 0.53 -8.42
CA LEU A 132 -8.36 -0.38 -8.73
C LEU A 132 -9.54 0.34 -9.42
N PRO A 133 -10.02 1.50 -8.94
CA PRO A 133 -11.05 2.27 -9.66
C PRO A 133 -10.61 2.69 -11.07
N MET A 134 -9.38 3.19 -11.21
CA MET A 134 -8.83 3.54 -12.53
C MET A 134 -8.72 2.33 -13.45
N ALA A 135 -8.29 1.18 -12.92
CA ALA A 135 -8.10 -0.05 -13.68
C ALA A 135 -9.43 -0.64 -14.17
N ALA A 136 -10.50 -0.51 -13.40
CA ALA A 136 -11.83 -1.00 -13.76
C ALA A 136 -12.37 -0.30 -15.02
N ASP A 137 -12.10 0.99 -15.18
CA ASP A 137 -12.57 1.82 -16.30
C ASP A 137 -11.50 1.98 -17.40
N SER A 138 -10.33 1.34 -17.24
CA SER A 138 -9.21 1.52 -18.15
C SER A 138 -9.41 0.79 -19.47
N ALA A 139 -9.00 1.45 -20.57
CA ALA A 139 -8.86 0.82 -21.88
C ALA A 139 -7.57 -0.01 -22.00
N ASP A 140 -6.63 0.09 -21.04
CA ASP A 140 -5.43 -0.73 -21.00
C ASP A 140 -5.80 -2.17 -20.59
N PRO A 141 -5.55 -3.17 -21.44
CA PRO A 141 -5.91 -4.56 -21.16
C PRO A 141 -5.25 -5.13 -19.90
N ALA A 142 -4.03 -4.69 -19.56
CA ALA A 142 -3.31 -5.17 -18.39
C ALA A 142 -3.94 -4.64 -17.09
N LEU A 143 -4.30 -3.36 -17.06
CA LEU A 143 -5.00 -2.73 -15.96
C LEU A 143 -6.39 -3.35 -15.75
N HIS A 144 -7.15 -3.47 -16.84
CA HIS A 144 -8.48 -4.08 -16.78
C HIS A 144 -8.43 -5.55 -16.28
N ALA A 145 -7.48 -6.33 -16.79
CA ALA A 145 -7.28 -7.70 -16.33
C ALA A 145 -6.92 -7.78 -14.84
N ALA A 146 -6.13 -6.83 -14.33
CA ALA A 146 -5.80 -6.75 -12.92
C ALA A 146 -7.03 -6.44 -12.05
N ALA A 147 -7.94 -5.56 -12.51
CA ALA A 147 -9.19 -5.25 -11.81
C ALA A 147 -10.15 -6.46 -11.77
N VAL A 148 -10.32 -7.16 -12.89
CA VAL A 148 -11.13 -8.41 -12.95
C VAL A 148 -10.57 -9.44 -11.97
N ARG A 149 -9.26 -9.63 -11.98
CA ARG A 149 -8.59 -10.56 -11.09
C ARG A 149 -8.73 -10.18 -9.61
N ALA A 150 -8.69 -8.89 -9.27
CA ALA A 150 -8.93 -8.41 -7.92
C ALA A 150 -10.31 -8.83 -7.42
N SER A 151 -11.35 -8.66 -8.24
CA SER A 151 -12.72 -9.05 -7.91
C SER A 151 -12.85 -10.57 -7.69
N GLU A 152 -12.21 -11.39 -8.53
CA GLU A 152 -12.19 -12.85 -8.37
C GLU A 152 -11.50 -13.27 -7.07
N LEU A 153 -10.35 -12.68 -6.75
CA LEU A 153 -9.60 -12.97 -5.53
C LEU A 153 -10.37 -12.53 -4.28
N GLU A 154 -11.04 -11.38 -4.32
CA GLU A 154 -11.88 -10.90 -3.23
C GLU A 154 -13.05 -11.88 -2.93
N GLN A 155 -13.72 -12.37 -3.96
CA GLN A 155 -14.77 -13.40 -3.80
C GLN A 155 -14.20 -14.70 -3.19
N ARG A 156 -13.00 -15.10 -3.61
CA ARG A 156 -12.35 -16.30 -3.06
C ARG A 156 -11.92 -16.10 -1.62
N ILE A 157 -11.43 -14.92 -1.24
CA ILE A 157 -11.11 -14.58 0.15
C ILE A 157 -12.38 -14.63 1.01
N ALA A 158 -13.48 -14.04 0.53
CA ALA A 158 -14.75 -14.06 1.24
C ALA A 158 -15.26 -15.51 1.46
N ALA A 159 -15.06 -16.39 0.49
CA ALA A 159 -15.45 -17.81 0.60
C ALA A 159 -14.64 -18.60 1.64
N LEU A 160 -13.48 -18.13 2.07
CA LEU A 160 -12.68 -18.76 3.14
C LEU A 160 -13.31 -18.59 4.53
N ALA A 161 -14.28 -17.69 4.68
CA ALA A 161 -14.98 -17.40 5.95
C ALA A 161 -14.03 -17.18 7.14
N LEU A 162 -12.94 -16.45 6.91
CA LEU A 162 -11.92 -16.17 7.91
C LEU A 162 -12.43 -15.19 8.99
N PRO A 163 -11.87 -15.23 10.21
CA PRO A 163 -12.05 -14.16 11.19
C PRO A 163 -11.72 -12.80 10.59
N ALA A 164 -12.43 -11.74 11.02
CA ALA A 164 -12.33 -10.41 10.41
C ALA A 164 -10.88 -9.89 10.29
N GLN A 165 -10.06 -10.12 11.31
CA GLN A 165 -8.68 -9.68 11.37
C GLN A 165 -7.77 -10.42 10.37
N GLU A 166 -7.95 -11.73 10.26
CA GLU A 166 -7.23 -12.56 9.29
C GLU A 166 -7.67 -12.25 7.86
N ASN A 167 -8.98 -12.05 7.67
CA ASN A 167 -9.52 -11.62 6.38
C ASN A 167 -8.92 -10.29 5.93
N ALA A 168 -8.81 -9.32 6.84
CA ALA A 168 -8.17 -8.04 6.58
C ALA A 168 -6.69 -8.20 6.16
N LEU A 169 -5.91 -9.02 6.90
CA LEU A 169 -4.52 -9.32 6.56
C LEU A 169 -4.40 -9.94 5.16
N VAL A 170 -5.18 -10.97 4.88
CA VAL A 170 -5.13 -11.66 3.57
C VAL A 170 -5.49 -10.71 2.44
N THR A 171 -6.52 -9.89 2.63
CA THR A 171 -6.93 -8.88 1.66
C THR A 171 -5.81 -7.85 1.42
N GLN A 172 -5.16 -7.36 2.46
CA GLN A 172 -4.02 -6.43 2.34
C GLN A 172 -2.88 -7.05 1.54
N VAL A 173 -2.49 -8.29 1.86
CA VAL A 173 -1.41 -9.00 1.17
C VAL A 173 -1.76 -9.23 -0.30
N VAL A 174 -2.97 -9.71 -0.60
CA VAL A 174 -3.42 -9.95 -1.97
C VAL A 174 -3.43 -8.66 -2.80
N ASN A 175 -3.92 -7.56 -2.24
CA ASN A 175 -3.95 -6.26 -2.90
C ASN A 175 -2.54 -5.71 -3.17
N ALA A 176 -1.62 -5.85 -2.21
CA ALA A 176 -0.23 -5.45 -2.39
C ALA A 176 0.46 -6.29 -3.48
N LEU A 177 0.22 -7.60 -3.49
CA LEU A 177 0.78 -8.50 -4.51
C LEU A 177 0.20 -8.23 -5.91
N LEU A 178 -1.08 -7.88 -6.02
CA LEU A 178 -1.69 -7.45 -7.29
C LEU A 178 -1.02 -6.19 -7.83
N LEU A 179 -0.84 -5.19 -6.97
CA LEU A 179 -0.12 -3.97 -7.34
C LEU A 179 1.31 -4.29 -7.78
N ARG A 180 2.04 -5.12 -7.04
CA ARG A 180 3.39 -5.53 -7.39
C ARG A 180 3.45 -6.27 -8.74
N GLN A 181 2.50 -7.15 -9.03
CA GLN A 181 2.42 -7.81 -10.33
C GLN A 181 2.20 -6.84 -11.49
N LEU A 182 1.45 -5.77 -11.25
CA LEU A 182 1.23 -4.73 -12.26
C LEU A 182 2.50 -3.89 -12.50
N LEU A 183 3.27 -3.64 -11.45
CA LEU A 183 4.44 -2.77 -11.49
C LEU A 183 5.71 -3.48 -11.93
N PHE A 184 5.94 -4.70 -11.44
CA PHE A 184 7.17 -5.44 -11.69
C PHE A 184 7.01 -6.42 -12.84
N ARG A 185 7.84 -6.26 -13.88
CA ARG A 185 7.90 -7.20 -15.02
C ARG A 185 8.56 -8.53 -14.65
N ASN A 186 9.41 -8.53 -13.62
CA ASN A 186 10.11 -9.74 -13.17
C ASN A 186 9.23 -10.48 -12.15
N PRO A 187 8.79 -11.72 -12.43
CA PRO A 187 7.99 -12.52 -11.51
C PRO A 187 8.63 -12.71 -10.12
N ALA A 188 9.97 -12.83 -10.06
CA ALA A 188 10.68 -12.97 -8.80
C ALA A 188 10.58 -11.72 -7.88
N ALA A 189 10.31 -10.55 -8.45
CA ALA A 189 10.15 -9.30 -7.70
C ALA A 189 8.71 -9.06 -7.25
N THR A 190 7.75 -9.90 -7.67
CA THR A 190 6.32 -9.70 -7.37
C THR A 190 5.90 -10.26 -6.02
N GLY A 191 6.65 -11.22 -5.46
CA GLY A 191 6.39 -11.80 -4.14
C GLY A 191 6.79 -10.85 -2.99
N MET A 192 6.35 -11.20 -1.78
CA MET A 192 6.71 -10.50 -0.54
C MET A 192 7.08 -11.51 0.54
N THR A 193 8.17 -11.26 1.27
CA THR A 193 8.51 -12.00 2.48
C THR A 193 7.63 -11.57 3.66
N PRO A 194 7.54 -12.35 4.76
CA PRO A 194 6.84 -11.92 5.96
C PRO A 194 7.33 -10.59 6.52
N GLU A 195 8.64 -10.33 6.45
CA GLU A 195 9.24 -9.07 6.88
C GLU A 195 8.79 -7.89 6.00
N GLN A 196 8.76 -8.08 4.68
CA GLN A 196 8.25 -7.05 3.76
C GLN A 196 6.76 -6.80 3.97
N ILE A 197 5.96 -7.84 4.22
CA ILE A 197 4.54 -7.69 4.56
C ILE A 197 4.38 -6.90 5.85
N ARG A 198 5.18 -7.20 6.88
CA ARG A 198 5.20 -6.44 8.14
C ARG A 198 5.50 -4.96 7.91
N ASP A 199 6.59 -4.68 7.20
CA ASP A 199 7.13 -3.31 7.09
C ASP A 199 6.40 -2.46 6.06
N ASP A 200 5.93 -3.06 4.95
CA ASP A 200 5.26 -2.34 3.87
C ASP A 200 3.75 -2.16 4.10
N LEU A 201 3.10 -3.05 4.87
CA LEU A 201 1.64 -3.05 5.03
C LEU A 201 1.16 -2.73 6.45
N PHE A 202 2.02 -2.82 7.45
CA PHE A 202 1.66 -2.63 8.86
C PHE A 202 0.37 -3.39 9.25
N PRO A 203 0.35 -4.73 9.12
CA PRO A 203 -0.84 -5.49 9.44
C PRO A 203 -1.20 -5.36 10.91
N ALA A 204 -2.49 -5.33 11.21
CA ALA A 204 -2.96 -5.37 12.59
C ALA A 204 -2.64 -6.74 13.21
N GLY A 205 -1.94 -6.73 14.33
CA GLY A 205 -1.68 -7.94 15.10
C GLY A 205 -2.94 -8.44 15.83
N ASP A 206 -2.99 -9.75 16.10
CA ASP A 206 -3.97 -10.33 17.00
C ASP A 206 -3.58 -10.13 18.49
N THR A 207 -4.36 -10.70 19.40
CA THR A 207 -4.08 -10.62 20.83
C THR A 207 -2.69 -11.15 21.20
N ALA A 208 -2.19 -12.19 20.52
CA ALA A 208 -0.87 -12.77 20.81
C ALA A 208 0.26 -11.83 20.38
N VAL A 209 0.13 -11.14 19.25
CA VAL A 209 1.07 -10.11 18.82
C VAL A 209 1.04 -8.90 19.75
N ILE A 210 -0.17 -8.43 20.12
CA ILE A 210 -0.33 -7.31 21.05
C ILE A 210 0.29 -7.63 22.42
N GLN A 211 0.16 -8.86 22.87
CA GLN A 211 0.77 -9.34 24.12
C GLN A 211 2.24 -9.73 24.00
N HIS A 212 2.86 -9.52 22.84
CA HIS A 212 4.25 -9.89 22.54
C HIS A 212 4.56 -11.39 22.68
N ALA A 213 3.55 -12.26 22.55
CA ALA A 213 3.73 -13.70 22.58
C ALA A 213 4.36 -14.24 21.30
N ILE A 214 4.08 -13.56 20.17
CA ILE A 214 4.67 -13.81 18.84
C ILE A 214 5.02 -12.49 18.16
N THR A 215 5.89 -12.52 17.16
CA THR A 215 6.17 -11.35 16.33
C THR A 215 5.13 -11.17 15.23
N VAL A 216 5.08 -9.97 14.63
CA VAL A 216 4.18 -9.69 13.50
C VAL A 216 4.50 -10.61 12.32
N GLU A 217 5.78 -10.88 12.04
CA GLU A 217 6.19 -11.81 10.98
C GLU A 217 5.68 -13.22 11.23
N GLN A 218 5.84 -13.72 12.46
CA GLN A 218 5.35 -15.05 12.83
C GLN A 218 3.83 -15.15 12.69
N TYR A 219 3.11 -14.10 13.06
CA TYR A 219 1.67 -14.03 12.86
C TYR A 219 1.30 -14.08 11.38
N VAL A 220 1.95 -13.25 10.54
CA VAL A 220 1.75 -13.25 9.09
C VAL A 220 2.02 -14.62 8.50
N GLU A 221 3.16 -15.24 8.84
CA GLU A 221 3.57 -16.56 8.36
C GLU A 221 2.56 -17.64 8.73
N GLN A 222 2.09 -17.66 9.99
CA GLN A 222 1.09 -18.63 10.44
C GLN A 222 -0.21 -18.53 9.65
N ILE A 223 -0.73 -17.32 9.43
CA ILE A 223 -1.98 -17.11 8.72
C ILE A 223 -1.83 -17.49 7.24
N LEU A 224 -0.79 -17.01 6.56
CA LEU A 224 -0.61 -17.26 5.13
C LEU A 224 -0.30 -18.74 4.85
N THR A 225 0.51 -19.40 5.66
CA THR A 225 0.80 -20.85 5.54
C THR A 225 -0.48 -21.67 5.72
N ARG A 226 -1.32 -21.31 6.70
CA ARG A 226 -2.60 -21.95 6.91
C ARG A 226 -3.52 -21.82 5.69
N ILE A 227 -3.61 -20.62 5.10
CA ILE A 227 -4.45 -20.37 3.92
C ILE A 227 -3.98 -21.16 2.71
N ILE A 228 -2.67 -21.26 2.48
CA ILE A 228 -2.10 -22.09 1.41
C ILE A 228 -2.51 -23.55 1.61
N SER A 229 -2.52 -24.03 2.85
CA SER A 229 -2.83 -25.43 3.17
C SER A 229 -4.31 -25.81 3.06
N PHE A 230 -5.22 -24.83 3.28
CA PHE A 230 -6.67 -25.11 3.32
C PHE A 230 -7.36 -25.05 1.97
N SER A 231 -6.75 -24.49 0.94
CA SER A 231 -7.44 -24.26 -0.32
C SER A 231 -7.08 -25.32 -1.38
N ALA A 232 -8.10 -26.00 -1.92
CA ALA A 232 -7.93 -26.86 -3.10
C ALA A 232 -7.45 -26.05 -4.34
N GLN A 233 -7.76 -24.75 -4.35
CA GLN A 233 -7.22 -23.80 -5.31
C GLN A 233 -6.52 -22.68 -4.52
N PRO A 234 -5.23 -22.77 -4.27
CA PRO A 234 -4.53 -21.83 -3.42
C PRO A 234 -4.62 -20.40 -4.00
N LEU A 235 -4.90 -19.43 -3.12
CA LEU A 235 -4.82 -17.99 -3.44
C LEU A 235 -3.37 -17.55 -3.59
N LEU A 236 -2.53 -18.12 -2.76
CA LEU A 236 -1.12 -17.81 -2.61
C LEU A 236 -0.30 -19.09 -2.71
N TRP A 237 0.95 -18.95 -3.06
CA TRP A 237 1.96 -20.01 -2.92
C TRP A 237 3.22 -19.42 -2.31
N LEU A 238 3.99 -20.26 -1.62
CA LEU A 238 5.27 -19.89 -1.04
C LEU A 238 6.39 -20.32 -1.98
N ASP A 239 7.18 -19.35 -2.46
CA ASP A 239 8.42 -19.62 -3.16
C ASP A 239 9.51 -19.91 -2.13
N SER A 240 9.85 -21.20 -1.99
CA SER A 240 10.86 -21.65 -1.03
C SER A 240 12.28 -21.17 -1.35
N ALA A 241 12.55 -20.72 -2.57
CA ALA A 241 13.88 -20.22 -2.93
C ALA A 241 14.16 -18.84 -2.33
N CYS A 242 13.14 -17.99 -2.22
CA CYS A 242 13.28 -16.65 -1.65
C CYS A 242 12.46 -16.44 -0.36
N GLY A 243 11.65 -17.40 0.07
CA GLY A 243 10.75 -17.25 1.20
C GLY A 243 9.58 -16.26 0.94
N CYS A 244 9.27 -16.03 -0.33
CA CYS A 244 8.28 -15.04 -0.72
C CYS A 244 6.90 -15.66 -0.91
N TYR A 245 5.87 -15.00 -0.39
CA TYR A 245 4.48 -15.29 -0.74
C TYR A 245 4.14 -14.61 -2.07
N CYS A 246 3.59 -15.39 -3.00
CA CYS A 246 3.22 -14.94 -4.33
C CYS A 246 1.76 -15.27 -4.60
N LEU A 247 1.10 -14.48 -5.46
CA LEU A 247 -0.24 -14.84 -5.94
C LEU A 247 -0.15 -16.12 -6.80
N ALA A 248 -1.04 -17.06 -6.52
CA ALA A 248 -1.19 -18.23 -7.37
C ALA A 248 -1.71 -17.77 -8.74
N VAL A 249 -0.82 -17.73 -9.72
CA VAL A 249 -1.21 -17.59 -11.11
C VAL A 249 -1.82 -18.92 -11.51
N GLU A 250 -3.04 -18.94 -12.07
CA GLU A 250 -3.46 -20.11 -12.82
C GLU A 250 -2.35 -20.44 -13.80
N LYS A 251 -1.77 -21.62 -13.68
CA LYS A 251 -0.90 -22.17 -14.72
C LYS A 251 -1.75 -22.26 -15.97
N ARG A 252 -1.77 -21.21 -16.78
CA ARG A 252 -2.11 -21.38 -18.18
C ARG A 252 -1.07 -22.32 -18.71
N ASP A 253 -1.49 -23.52 -19.10
CA ASP A 253 -0.71 -24.54 -19.76
C ASP A 253 -0.02 -23.97 -21.02
N ASN A 254 1.09 -23.28 -20.82
CA ASN A 254 1.99 -22.79 -21.88
C ASN A 254 3.27 -23.64 -21.92
N TYR A 255 3.18 -24.92 -21.58
CA TYR A 255 4.20 -25.91 -21.94
C TYR A 255 3.61 -26.86 -22.98
N ASN A 256 3.33 -26.36 -24.17
CA ASN A 256 3.28 -27.13 -25.41
C ASN A 256 3.39 -26.16 -26.60
N LYS A 257 4.64 -25.81 -26.93
CA LYS A 257 5.08 -25.67 -28.34
C LYS A 257 6.61 -25.65 -28.36
#